data_4a031b6c50099ffc6d7d2df4220dfcfe
#
_entry.id   4a031b6c50099ffc6d7d2df4220dfcfe
#
_cell.length_a   1.000
_cell.length_b   1.000
_cell.length_c   1.000
_cell.angle_alpha   90.00
_cell.angle_beta   90.00
_cell.angle_gamma   90.00
#
_symmetry.space_group_name_H-M   'P 1'
#
loop_
_entity.id
_entity.type
_entity.pdbx_description
1 polymer ?
#
loop_
_entity_poly.entity_id
_entity_poly.type
_entity_poly.pdbx_seq_one_letter_code
_entity_poly.pdbx_strand_id
1 'polypeptide(L)'
;MNNAPGGPKPSGDRRTLGVNPAHWLPPCHIRVNCPVQPSLTARANSIVMPEKKTIERARQDEAEGKAPSTQAGEFVREEIEHIRQGKHGARSTRQAIAIGLSKARRAGVKLPLPSKEAVSQETRRKAEREYERGQRGGRKPTSGKRSRATTRALRREGHAAASTKALSKQARSAAHRRSRTSKSQAARKAARTRAKNS
;
A
#
# COMPACT_ATOMS: atom_id res chain seq x y z
N MET A 1 -26.10 -31.33 -50.31
CA MET A 1 -26.52 -30.51 -51.45
C MET A 1 -26.02 -29.12 -51.23
N ASN A 2 -25.04 -28.78 -52.05
CA ASN A 2 -24.75 -27.44 -52.62
C ASN A 2 -24.28 -26.34 -51.67
N ASN A 3 -23.14 -25.86 -51.76
CA ASN A 3 -22.15 -25.46 -52.79
C ASN A 3 -21.74 -24.03 -52.47
N ALA A 4 -20.43 -23.81 -52.30
CA ALA A 4 -19.81 -22.49 -52.36
C ALA A 4 -19.94 -21.88 -53.77
N PRO A 5 -19.58 -20.63 -54.04
CA PRO A 5 -18.20 -20.18 -54.30
C PRO A 5 -17.96 -18.74 -53.79
N GLY A 6 -16.78 -18.26 -53.55
CA GLY A 6 -15.59 -18.26 -54.36
C GLY A 6 -15.45 -16.95 -55.15
N GLY A 7 -14.47 -16.06 -54.77
CA GLY A 7 -14.02 -15.08 -55.71
C GLY A 7 -13.57 -13.75 -55.07
N PRO A 8 -12.79 -12.92 -55.75
CA PRO A 8 -11.38 -13.09 -55.99
C PRO A 8 -10.53 -11.93 -55.44
N LYS A 9 -9.22 -12.15 -55.32
CA LYS A 9 -8.20 -11.11 -55.13
C LYS A 9 -8.05 -10.24 -56.40
N PRO A 10 -7.66 -8.99 -56.27
CA PRO A 10 -6.87 -8.35 -57.30
C PRO A 10 -5.43 -8.16 -56.87
N SER A 11 -4.54 -8.66 -57.69
CA SER A 11 -3.12 -8.40 -57.79
C SER A 11 -2.88 -7.16 -58.67
N GLY A 12 -1.70 -6.56 -58.48
CA GLY A 12 -1.09 -5.63 -59.41
C GLY A 12 -0.95 -4.23 -58.85
N ASP A 13 0.09 -3.47 -59.00
CA ASP A 13 1.32 -3.62 -59.69
C ASP A 13 2.29 -2.49 -59.25
N ARG A 14 3.52 -2.74 -59.44
CA ARG A 14 4.69 -1.88 -59.23
C ARG A 14 4.51 -0.49 -59.84
N ARG A 15 5.09 0.53 -59.21
CA ARG A 15 6.11 1.39 -59.83
C ARG A 15 6.94 2.19 -58.85
N THR A 16 8.19 1.93 -58.89
CA THR A 16 9.41 2.65 -58.55
C THR A 16 9.39 4.15 -58.86
N LEU A 17 10.08 4.89 -58.03
CA LEU A 17 10.93 6.07 -58.22
C LEU A 17 11.15 6.65 -56.82
N GLY A 18 12.20 6.55 -56.06
CA GLY A 18 13.54 6.97 -56.39
C GLY A 18 13.67 8.49 -56.24
N VAL A 19 13.86 8.99 -55.02
CA VAL A 19 14.67 10.18 -54.74
C VAL A 19 15.10 10.19 -53.28
N ASN A 20 16.35 10.01 -53.05
CA ASN A 20 17.05 10.41 -51.84
C ASN A 20 17.52 11.85 -52.05
N PRO A 21 17.35 12.77 -51.13
CA PRO A 21 18.46 13.65 -50.83
C PRO A 21 18.78 13.67 -49.34
N ALA A 22 20.03 13.33 -49.11
CA ALA A 22 20.78 13.62 -47.92
C ALA A 22 20.74 15.13 -47.57
N HIS A 23 21.17 15.38 -46.33
CA HIS A 23 21.44 16.67 -45.74
C HIS A 23 20.26 17.44 -45.16
N TRP A 24 20.13 17.31 -43.84
CA TRP A 24 20.14 18.43 -42.91
C TRP A 24 20.21 17.84 -41.49
N LEU A 25 21.41 17.65 -40.98
CA LEU A 25 21.67 17.53 -39.55
C LEU A 25 22.02 18.92 -39.02
N PRO A 26 21.23 19.52 -38.12
CA PRO A 26 21.71 20.64 -37.32
C PRO A 26 22.59 20.09 -36.17
N PRO A 27 23.65 20.77 -35.78
CA PRO A 27 24.51 20.36 -34.66
C PRO A 27 23.77 20.64 -33.36
N CYS A 28 23.35 19.59 -32.67
CA CYS A 28 22.80 19.68 -31.30
C CYS A 28 23.94 19.82 -30.29
N HIS A 29 24.46 21.03 -30.10
CA HIS A 29 25.16 21.44 -28.90
C HIS A 29 24.22 22.27 -28.03
N ILE A 30 23.28 21.63 -27.34
CA ILE A 30 22.66 22.17 -26.12
C ILE A 30 22.53 20.99 -25.18
N ARG A 31 23.45 20.89 -24.21
CA ARG A 31 23.25 20.11 -22.98
C ARG A 31 22.15 20.79 -22.19
N VAL A 32 20.90 20.48 -22.49
CA VAL A 32 19.81 20.73 -21.58
C VAL A 32 19.89 19.64 -20.52
N ASN A 33 20.30 20.08 -19.34
CA ASN A 33 20.22 19.31 -18.10
C ASN A 33 18.74 19.00 -17.83
N CYS A 34 18.26 17.91 -18.43
CA CYS A 34 16.91 17.43 -18.21
C CYS A 34 16.86 16.91 -16.77
N PRO A 35 16.10 17.52 -15.84
CA PRO A 35 15.95 16.94 -14.53
C PRO A 35 15.34 15.55 -14.71
N VAL A 36 16.08 14.52 -14.28
CA VAL A 36 15.61 13.14 -14.26
C VAL A 36 14.29 13.11 -13.51
N GLN A 37 13.22 13.08 -14.26
CA GLN A 37 11.88 12.89 -13.70
C GLN A 37 11.89 11.54 -12.99
N PRO A 38 11.60 11.46 -11.69
CA PRO A 38 11.53 10.18 -11.01
C PRO A 38 10.48 9.32 -11.71
N SER A 39 10.95 8.23 -12.30
CA SER A 39 10.15 7.35 -13.12
C SER A 39 8.81 7.00 -12.43
N LEU A 40 7.71 7.06 -13.17
CA LEU A 40 6.35 6.72 -12.73
C LEU A 40 6.24 5.32 -12.07
N THR A 41 7.23 4.46 -12.28
CA THR A 41 7.36 3.14 -11.64
C THR A 41 7.66 3.22 -10.15
N ALA A 42 8.36 4.28 -9.67
CA ALA A 42 8.66 4.45 -8.24
C ALA A 42 7.40 4.78 -7.42
N ARG A 43 6.42 5.49 -8.00
CA ARG A 43 5.17 5.85 -7.30
C ARG A 43 4.20 4.67 -7.11
N ALA A 44 4.23 3.66 -8.00
CA ALA A 44 3.32 2.51 -7.89
C ALA A 44 3.71 1.54 -6.76
N ASN A 45 4.98 1.52 -6.38
CA ASN A 45 5.49 0.61 -5.34
C ASN A 45 5.21 1.12 -3.91
N SER A 46 4.97 2.43 -3.75
CA SER A 46 4.77 3.07 -2.44
C SER A 46 3.48 2.59 -1.72
N ILE A 47 2.44 2.22 -2.45
CA ILE A 47 1.16 1.78 -1.86
C ILE A 47 1.29 0.41 -1.19
N VAL A 48 2.16 -0.45 -1.70
CA VAL A 48 2.31 -1.85 -1.22
C VAL A 48 3.44 -1.98 -0.20
N MET A 49 4.44 -1.11 -0.27
CA MET A 49 5.63 -1.14 0.58
C MET A 49 5.60 0.02 1.57
N PRO A 50 5.94 -0.21 2.85
CA PRO A 50 6.08 0.87 3.82
C PRO A 50 7.28 1.76 3.45
N GLU A 51 7.18 3.03 3.77
CA GLU A 51 8.26 4.00 3.60
C GLU A 51 9.42 3.69 4.56
N LYS A 52 10.65 3.96 4.13
CA LYS A 52 11.85 3.75 4.98
C LYS A 52 11.74 4.48 6.30
N LYS A 53 11.28 5.72 6.27
CA LYS A 53 11.07 6.56 7.46
C LYS A 53 10.09 5.93 8.47
N THR A 54 9.05 5.27 8.01
CA THR A 54 8.07 4.58 8.87
C THR A 54 8.71 3.35 9.53
N ILE A 55 9.52 2.60 8.77
CA ILE A 55 10.25 1.45 9.30
C ILE A 55 11.27 1.91 10.36
N GLU A 56 11.98 3.01 10.13
CA GLU A 56 12.95 3.58 11.07
C GLU A 56 12.29 4.00 12.38
N ARG A 57 11.16 4.72 12.31
CA ARG A 57 10.38 5.09 13.50
C ARG A 57 9.89 3.87 14.29
N ALA A 58 9.37 2.86 13.59
CA ALA A 58 8.92 1.64 14.26
C ALA A 58 10.07 0.88 14.93
N ARG A 59 11.28 0.90 14.36
CA ARG A 59 12.49 0.34 14.98
C ARG A 59 12.94 1.17 16.18
N GLN A 60 12.86 2.48 16.09
CA GLN A 60 13.13 3.35 17.23
C GLN A 60 12.15 3.07 18.37
N ASP A 61 10.86 2.95 18.08
CA ASP A 61 9.84 2.57 19.07
C ASP A 61 10.13 1.18 19.69
N GLU A 62 10.67 0.24 18.91
CA GLU A 62 11.11 -1.08 19.43
C GLU A 62 12.32 -0.94 20.36
N ALA A 63 13.32 -0.15 19.97
CA ALA A 63 14.52 0.11 20.78
C ALA A 63 14.17 0.82 22.10
N GLU A 64 13.18 1.70 22.10
CA GLU A 64 12.63 2.37 23.28
C GLU A 64 11.73 1.45 24.14
N GLY A 65 11.56 0.18 23.75
CA GLY A 65 10.71 -0.79 24.47
C GLY A 65 9.23 -0.54 24.37
N LYS A 66 8.77 0.27 23.39
CA LYS A 66 7.34 0.52 23.19
C LYS A 66 6.61 -0.72 22.71
N ALA A 67 5.33 -0.81 23.07
CA ALA A 67 4.50 -1.96 22.72
C ALA A 67 4.39 -2.15 21.21
N PRO A 68 4.30 -3.40 20.69
CA PRO A 68 4.16 -3.68 19.27
C PRO A 68 2.95 -2.99 18.60
N SER A 69 1.90 -2.69 19.37
CA SER A 69 0.76 -1.91 18.92
C SER A 69 1.13 -0.45 18.61
N THR A 70 2.07 0.13 19.34
CA THR A 70 2.58 1.49 19.11
C THR A 70 3.43 1.51 17.86
N GLN A 71 4.39 0.58 17.74
CA GLN A 71 5.21 0.39 16.54
C GLN A 71 4.34 0.24 15.27
N ALA A 72 3.27 -0.54 15.35
CA ALA A 72 2.34 -0.72 14.24
C ALA A 72 1.51 0.54 13.95
N GLY A 73 1.34 1.41 14.93
CA GLY A 73 0.67 2.69 14.80
C GLY A 73 1.31 3.58 13.73
N GLU A 74 2.64 3.53 13.58
CA GLU A 74 3.37 4.29 12.57
C GLU A 74 2.97 3.89 11.14
N PHE A 75 2.75 2.61 10.88
CA PHE A 75 2.29 2.11 9.58
C PHE A 75 0.82 2.46 9.30
N VAL A 76 -0.02 2.47 10.33
CA VAL A 76 -1.42 2.92 10.20
C VAL A 76 -1.46 4.42 9.92
N ARG A 77 -0.62 5.20 10.58
CA ARG A 77 -0.47 6.64 10.35
C ARG A 77 -0.04 6.94 8.92
N GLU A 78 1.00 6.25 8.41
CA GLU A 78 1.44 6.35 7.02
C GLU A 78 0.28 6.09 6.04
N GLU A 79 -0.48 5.02 6.28
CA GLU A 79 -1.59 4.63 5.40
C GLU A 79 -2.69 5.70 5.37
N ILE A 80 -3.05 6.25 6.53
CA ILE A 80 -4.04 7.33 6.63
C ILE A 80 -3.54 8.59 5.93
N GLU A 81 -2.25 8.89 6.04
CA GLU A 81 -1.64 10.05 5.39
C GLU A 81 -1.59 9.88 3.87
N HIS A 82 -1.28 8.69 3.36
CA HIS A 82 -1.35 8.37 1.94
C HIS A 82 -2.77 8.59 1.37
N ILE A 83 -3.81 8.20 2.12
CA ILE A 83 -5.20 8.42 1.71
C ILE A 83 -5.52 9.92 1.71
N ARG A 84 -5.10 10.68 2.73
CA ARG A 84 -5.30 12.13 2.81
C ARG A 84 -4.59 12.89 1.69
N GLN A 85 -3.39 12.43 1.32
CA GLN A 85 -2.60 12.99 0.21
C GLN A 85 -3.11 12.57 -1.18
N GLY A 86 -4.18 11.76 -1.25
CA GLY A 86 -4.74 11.30 -2.52
C GLY A 86 -3.89 10.29 -3.28
N LYS A 87 -2.88 9.66 -2.65
CA LYS A 87 -2.09 8.60 -3.30
C LYS A 87 -2.96 7.41 -3.67
N HIS A 88 -3.95 7.10 -2.85
CA HIS A 88 -5.03 6.12 -3.06
C HIS A 88 -6.18 6.37 -2.07
N GLY A 89 -7.30 5.67 -2.24
CA GLY A 89 -8.41 5.71 -1.30
C GLY A 89 -8.53 4.46 -0.45
N ALA A 90 -9.58 4.41 0.36
CA ALA A 90 -10.01 3.22 1.09
C ALA A 90 -11.53 3.21 1.24
N ARG A 91 -12.13 2.04 1.07
CA ARG A 91 -13.58 1.83 1.23
C ARG A 91 -14.09 2.15 2.64
N SER A 92 -13.23 1.96 3.66
CA SER A 92 -13.58 2.23 5.05
C SER A 92 -12.31 2.47 5.89
N THR A 93 -12.47 3.16 7.02
CA THR A 93 -11.39 3.33 8.01
C THR A 93 -10.83 1.99 8.50
N ARG A 94 -11.66 0.96 8.63
CA ARG A 94 -11.22 -0.38 9.01
C ARG A 94 -10.28 -0.99 7.97
N GLN A 95 -10.56 -0.77 6.68
CA GLN A 95 -9.69 -1.23 5.60
C GLN A 95 -8.35 -0.51 5.65
N ALA A 96 -8.32 0.82 5.81
CA ALA A 96 -7.08 1.59 5.95
C ALA A 96 -6.23 1.07 7.12
N ILE A 97 -6.83 0.87 8.29
CA ILE A 97 -6.14 0.30 9.46
C ILE A 97 -5.63 -1.13 9.16
N ALA A 98 -6.44 -1.98 8.51
CA ALA A 98 -6.03 -3.34 8.17
C ALA A 98 -4.84 -3.38 7.22
N ILE A 99 -4.77 -2.46 6.23
CA ILE A 99 -3.62 -2.32 5.33
C ILE A 99 -2.37 -1.91 6.13
N GLY A 100 -2.46 -0.91 7.01
CA GLY A 100 -1.35 -0.49 7.87
C GLY A 100 -0.84 -1.63 8.76
N LEU A 101 -1.74 -2.37 9.44
CA LEU A 101 -1.37 -3.53 10.26
C LEU A 101 -0.73 -4.66 9.45
N SER A 102 -1.19 -4.87 8.21
CA SER A 102 -0.61 -5.84 7.27
C SER A 102 0.81 -5.43 6.86
N LYS A 103 1.04 -4.14 6.59
CA LYS A 103 2.38 -3.58 6.34
C LYS A 103 3.31 -3.77 7.55
N ALA A 104 2.82 -3.49 8.77
CA ALA A 104 3.58 -3.65 10.01
C ALA A 104 4.03 -5.10 10.24
N ARG A 105 3.12 -6.09 10.08
CA ARG A 105 3.48 -7.52 10.20
C ARG A 105 4.56 -7.92 9.20
N ARG A 106 4.40 -7.49 7.94
CA ARG A 106 5.39 -7.78 6.88
C ARG A 106 6.73 -7.08 7.10
N ALA A 107 6.75 -5.97 7.84
CA ALA A 107 7.95 -5.27 8.23
C ALA A 107 8.67 -5.91 9.44
N GLY A 108 8.07 -6.93 10.06
CA GLY A 108 8.65 -7.68 11.17
C GLY A 108 8.14 -7.28 12.56
N VAL A 109 7.20 -6.33 12.67
CA VAL A 109 6.61 -5.95 13.96
C VAL A 109 5.88 -7.16 14.59
N LYS A 110 6.18 -7.48 15.82
CA LYS A 110 5.66 -8.64 16.58
C LYS A 110 4.22 -8.42 17.06
N LEU A 111 3.32 -8.11 16.14
CA LEU A 111 1.90 -7.91 16.44
C LEU A 111 1.20 -9.23 16.76
N PRO A 112 0.41 -9.28 17.83
CA PRO A 112 -0.42 -10.44 18.11
C PRO A 112 -1.42 -10.67 16.97
N LEU A 113 -1.76 -11.93 16.75
CA LEU A 113 -2.81 -12.29 15.79
C LEU A 113 -4.17 -11.78 16.28
N PRO A 114 -5.06 -11.39 15.37
CA PRO A 114 -6.41 -10.99 15.76
C PRO A 114 -7.15 -12.16 16.41
N SER A 115 -8.05 -11.87 17.38
CA SER A 115 -8.84 -12.89 18.05
C SER A 115 -9.79 -13.60 17.07
N LYS A 116 -10.13 -14.84 17.35
CA LYS A 116 -11.02 -15.66 16.50
C LYS A 116 -12.40 -15.03 16.36
N GLU A 117 -12.86 -14.37 17.41
CA GLU A 117 -14.19 -13.71 17.48
C GLU A 117 -14.21 -12.38 16.72
N ALA A 118 -13.05 -11.73 16.52
CA ALA A 118 -12.98 -10.41 15.92
C ALA A 118 -12.94 -10.44 14.39
N VAL A 119 -12.46 -11.54 13.80
CA VAL A 119 -12.23 -11.65 12.36
C VAL A 119 -12.51 -13.07 11.85
N SER A 120 -12.79 -13.19 10.54
CA SER A 120 -12.94 -14.50 9.90
C SER A 120 -11.63 -15.31 9.96
N GLN A 121 -11.77 -16.64 9.93
CA GLN A 121 -10.64 -17.57 9.93
C GLN A 121 -9.68 -17.29 8.76
N GLU A 122 -10.19 -16.92 7.60
CA GLU A 122 -9.39 -16.57 6.44
C GLU A 122 -8.52 -15.33 6.70
N THR A 123 -9.11 -14.29 7.31
CA THR A 123 -8.38 -13.06 7.69
C THR A 123 -7.29 -13.37 8.71
N ARG A 124 -7.58 -14.24 9.69
CA ARG A 124 -6.60 -14.69 10.68
C ARG A 124 -5.42 -15.44 10.02
N ARG A 125 -5.71 -16.40 9.14
CA ARG A 125 -4.68 -17.13 8.38
C ARG A 125 -3.83 -16.21 7.50
N LYS A 126 -4.42 -15.16 6.92
CA LYS A 126 -3.67 -14.14 6.17
C LYS A 126 -2.72 -13.38 7.10
N ALA A 127 -3.20 -12.94 8.27
CA ALA A 127 -2.40 -12.23 9.24
C ALA A 127 -1.23 -13.07 9.77
N GLU A 128 -1.43 -14.37 9.99
CA GLU A 128 -0.41 -15.34 10.40
C GLU A 128 0.69 -15.47 9.33
N ARG A 129 0.31 -15.72 8.07
CA ARG A 129 1.26 -15.78 6.96
C ARG A 129 2.06 -14.48 6.76
N GLU A 130 1.45 -13.34 7.01
CA GLU A 130 2.13 -12.04 6.92
C GLU A 130 3.11 -11.86 8.08
N TYR A 131 2.73 -12.28 9.29
CA TYR A 131 3.58 -12.29 10.46
C TYR A 131 4.80 -13.20 10.28
N GLU A 132 4.61 -14.47 9.91
CA GLU A 132 5.70 -15.41 9.65
C GLU A 132 6.66 -14.90 8.57
N ARG A 133 6.10 -14.32 7.49
CA ARG A 133 6.92 -13.74 6.42
C ARG A 133 7.77 -12.58 6.93
N GLY A 134 7.22 -11.74 7.79
CA GLY A 134 7.95 -10.63 8.40
C GLY A 134 9.07 -11.13 9.30
N GLN A 135 8.81 -12.15 10.12
CA GLN A 135 9.82 -12.72 11.04
C GLN A 135 10.98 -13.42 10.30
N ARG A 136 10.71 -14.06 9.17
CA ARG A 136 11.76 -14.72 8.34
C ARG A 136 12.64 -13.72 7.58
N GLY A 137 12.38 -12.42 7.63
CA GLY A 137 13.16 -11.39 6.93
C GLY A 137 13.14 -11.50 5.41
N GLY A 138 12.44 -12.48 4.85
CA GLY A 138 12.39 -12.77 3.43
C GLY A 138 11.42 -11.86 2.66
N ARG A 139 11.93 -10.84 2.00
CA ARG A 139 11.18 -10.02 1.05
C ARG A 139 10.99 -10.74 -0.27
N LYS A 140 9.96 -11.59 -0.39
CA LYS A 140 9.55 -12.03 -1.72
C LYS A 140 8.88 -10.86 -2.45
N PRO A 141 9.35 -10.48 -3.65
CA PRO A 141 8.73 -9.41 -4.42
C PRO A 141 7.28 -9.78 -4.75
N THR A 142 6.39 -8.82 -4.55
CA THR A 142 4.99 -8.99 -4.94
C THR A 142 4.90 -8.97 -6.46
N SER A 143 4.14 -9.90 -7.05
CA SER A 143 3.88 -9.91 -8.49
C SER A 143 3.39 -8.53 -8.95
N GLY A 144 4.07 -7.95 -9.95
CA GLY A 144 3.72 -6.63 -10.48
C GLY A 144 2.28 -6.54 -11.00
N LYS A 145 1.74 -7.64 -11.57
CA LYS A 145 0.33 -7.72 -11.99
C LYS A 145 -0.62 -7.56 -10.80
N ARG A 146 -0.36 -8.27 -9.70
CA ARG A 146 -1.17 -8.17 -8.47
C ARG A 146 -1.06 -6.80 -7.81
N SER A 147 0.15 -6.24 -7.73
CA SER A 147 0.38 -4.90 -7.17
C SER A 147 -0.39 -3.84 -7.96
N ARG A 148 -0.31 -3.85 -9.29
CA ARG A 148 -1.06 -2.93 -10.15
C ARG A 148 -2.57 -3.08 -10.00
N ALA A 149 -3.09 -4.31 -9.92
CA ALA A 149 -4.52 -4.56 -9.73
C ALA A 149 -5.02 -3.99 -8.39
N THR A 150 -4.30 -4.24 -7.30
CA THR A 150 -4.62 -3.70 -5.97
C THR A 150 -4.58 -2.18 -5.95
N THR A 151 -3.53 -1.59 -6.53
CA THR A 151 -3.39 -0.13 -6.64
C THR A 151 -4.54 0.49 -7.43
N ARG A 152 -4.92 -0.12 -8.55
CA ARG A 152 -6.05 0.34 -9.37
C ARG A 152 -7.37 0.26 -8.61
N ALA A 153 -7.60 -0.82 -7.85
CA ALA A 153 -8.79 -0.94 -7.01
C ALA A 153 -8.83 0.13 -5.93
N LEU A 154 -7.74 0.34 -5.19
CA LEU A 154 -7.67 1.36 -4.14
C LEU A 154 -7.80 2.79 -4.67
N ARG A 155 -7.31 3.09 -5.87
CA ARG A 155 -7.45 4.42 -6.49
C ARG A 155 -8.89 4.77 -6.87
N ARG A 156 -9.77 3.77 -7.01
CA ARG A 156 -11.21 3.99 -7.25
C ARG A 156 -11.99 4.30 -5.98
N GLU A 157 -11.40 4.02 -4.82
CA GLU A 157 -12.03 4.28 -3.53
C GLU A 157 -11.88 5.74 -3.11
N GLY A 158 -12.85 6.24 -2.35
CA GLY A 158 -12.82 7.61 -1.85
C GLY A 158 -11.85 7.82 -0.68
N HIS A 159 -11.61 9.09 -0.35
CA HIS A 159 -10.69 9.49 0.74
C HIS A 159 -11.41 9.72 2.09
N ALA A 160 -12.74 9.68 2.11
CA ALA A 160 -13.56 9.95 3.31
C ALA A 160 -13.21 9.02 4.50
N ALA A 161 -12.68 7.83 4.22
CA ALA A 161 -12.23 6.86 5.22
C ALA A 161 -11.12 7.40 6.15
N ALA A 162 -10.31 8.34 5.69
CA ALA A 162 -9.22 8.97 6.45
C ALA A 162 -9.62 10.31 7.10
N SER A 163 -10.89 10.71 7.02
CA SER A 163 -11.39 11.92 7.67
C SER A 163 -11.36 11.78 9.20
N THR A 164 -11.16 12.90 9.89
CA THR A 164 -11.18 12.95 11.37
C THR A 164 -12.48 12.40 11.95
N LYS A 165 -13.62 12.70 11.31
CA LYS A 165 -14.93 12.19 11.70
C LYS A 165 -15.02 10.66 11.60
N ALA A 166 -14.54 10.07 10.49
CA ALA A 166 -14.55 8.62 10.29
C ALA A 166 -13.60 7.89 11.26
N LEU A 167 -12.41 8.43 11.49
CA LEU A 167 -11.44 7.91 12.47
C LEU A 167 -12.00 7.96 13.89
N SER A 168 -12.58 9.09 14.29
CA SER A 168 -13.23 9.25 15.61
C SER A 168 -14.37 8.26 15.81
N LYS A 169 -15.25 8.10 14.82
CA LYS A 169 -16.33 7.10 14.83
C LYS A 169 -15.77 5.68 15.01
N GLN A 170 -14.70 5.33 14.28
CA GLN A 170 -14.06 4.02 14.39
C GLN A 170 -13.44 3.82 15.79
N ALA A 171 -12.76 4.83 16.32
CA ALA A 171 -12.15 4.76 17.65
C ALA A 171 -13.20 4.55 18.76
N ARG A 172 -14.30 5.30 18.72
CA ARG A 172 -15.43 5.13 19.65
C ARG A 172 -16.03 3.74 19.54
N SER A 173 -16.30 3.26 18.32
CA SER A 173 -16.85 1.90 18.10
C SER A 173 -15.90 0.81 18.62
N ALA A 174 -14.59 0.98 18.45
CA ALA A 174 -13.59 0.05 18.99
C ALA A 174 -13.56 0.09 20.53
N ALA A 175 -13.63 1.28 21.13
CA ALA A 175 -13.66 1.45 22.58
C ALA A 175 -14.92 0.81 23.22
N HIS A 176 -16.08 0.94 22.57
CA HIS A 176 -17.31 0.30 23.04
C HIS A 176 -17.22 -1.22 23.09
N ARG A 177 -16.54 -1.84 22.12
CA ARG A 177 -16.37 -3.30 22.07
C ARG A 177 -15.38 -3.87 23.08
N ARG A 178 -14.60 -3.05 23.75
CA ARG A 178 -13.68 -3.50 24.81
C ARG A 178 -14.47 -3.91 26.05
N SER A 179 -14.08 -5.04 26.66
CA SER A 179 -14.63 -5.48 27.94
C SER A 179 -14.32 -4.50 29.07
N ARG A 180 -15.09 -4.52 30.15
CA ARG A 180 -14.85 -3.69 31.36
C ARG A 180 -13.45 -3.94 31.92
N THR A 181 -13.01 -5.20 31.99
CA THR A 181 -11.68 -5.60 32.45
C THR A 181 -10.57 -5.01 31.58
N SER A 182 -10.69 -5.08 30.24
CA SER A 182 -9.73 -4.48 29.31
C SER A 182 -9.67 -2.95 29.44
N LYS A 183 -10.81 -2.29 29.69
CA LYS A 183 -10.87 -0.84 29.91
C LYS A 183 -10.15 -0.46 31.21
N SER A 184 -10.38 -1.19 32.31
CA SER A 184 -9.72 -0.91 33.59
C SER A 184 -8.23 -1.18 33.55
N GLN A 185 -7.79 -2.24 32.86
CA GLN A 185 -6.35 -2.52 32.66
C GLN A 185 -5.67 -1.41 31.83
N ALA A 186 -6.31 -0.94 30.78
CA ALA A 186 -5.80 0.17 29.96
C ALA A 186 -5.67 1.47 30.79
N ALA A 187 -6.68 1.78 31.62
CA ALA A 187 -6.65 2.93 32.53
C ALA A 187 -5.51 2.84 33.54
N ARG A 188 -5.34 1.68 34.18
CA ARG A 188 -4.23 1.43 35.13
C ARG A 188 -2.85 1.59 34.46
N LYS A 189 -2.70 1.07 33.21
CA LYS A 189 -1.47 1.22 32.45
C LYS A 189 -1.19 2.69 32.11
N ALA A 190 -2.19 3.42 31.69
CA ALA A 190 -2.07 4.85 31.39
C ALA A 190 -1.68 5.68 32.61
N ALA A 191 -2.26 5.38 33.80
CA ALA A 191 -1.90 6.01 35.06
C ALA A 191 -0.43 5.76 35.43
N ARG A 192 0.04 4.50 35.31
CA ARG A 192 1.45 4.15 35.54
C ARG A 192 2.42 4.88 34.59
N THR A 193 2.04 5.01 33.31
CA THR A 193 2.87 5.73 32.34
C THR A 193 2.96 7.21 32.66
N ARG A 194 1.85 7.85 33.07
CA ARG A 194 1.85 9.25 33.52
C ARG A 194 2.74 9.45 34.73
N ALA A 195 2.60 8.60 35.75
CA ALA A 195 3.43 8.68 36.96
C ALA A 195 4.93 8.45 36.72
N LYS A 196 5.32 7.80 35.63
CA LYS A 196 6.75 7.66 35.25
C LYS A 196 7.31 8.88 34.51
N ASN A 197 6.43 9.68 33.90
CA ASN A 197 6.82 10.82 33.08
C ASN A 197 6.62 12.16 33.82
N SER A 198 6.16 12.13 35.06
CA SER A 198 6.11 13.23 36.03
C SER A 198 7.31 13.18 36.95
#